data_06cb1beefa92a6757529bdb2d495d62e
#
_entry.id   06cb1beefa92a6757529bdb2d495d62e
#
_cell.length_a   1.000
_cell.length_b   1.000
_cell.length_c   1.000
_cell.angle_alpha   90.00
_cell.angle_beta   90.00
_cell.angle_gamma   90.00
#
_symmetry.space_group_name_H-M   'P 1'
#
loop_
_entity.id
_entity.type
_entity.pdbx_description
1 polymer ?
#
loop_
_entity_poly.entity_id
_entity_poly.type
_entity_poly.pdbx_seq_one_letter_code
_entity_poly.pdbx_strand_id
1 'polypeptide(L)'
;MNMKTNYLKLNSWAVAALMGMCSLAACSDDNSSEGGGNGDSEEVIANNGTLKGSVDGSKTVILTKGYNFSLDGEYIVKSGSTLKIGEGVTISAKSDDATIDYILVEQGAKIEAVGTASAPIVMTADTKEPGAWGGIHICGKAPINIGSTGKSEVGDAAYGGSDPADNSGI
;
A
#
# COMPACT_ATOMS: atom_id res chain seq x y z
N MET A 1 22.42 48.62 18.25
CA MET A 1 22.37 48.30 16.82
C MET A 1 21.11 47.50 16.57
N ASN A 2 20.04 48.17 16.08
CA ASN A 2 18.69 47.62 15.99
C ASN A 2 18.50 46.89 14.65
N MET A 3 18.28 45.59 14.66
CA MET A 3 17.79 44.88 13.49
C MET A 3 16.26 44.79 13.52
N LYS A 4 15.65 45.49 12.58
CA LYS A 4 14.20 45.47 12.36
C LYS A 4 13.80 44.23 11.59
N THR A 5 12.92 43.42 12.19
CA THR A 5 12.28 42.27 11.57
C THR A 5 11.11 42.75 10.70
N ASN A 6 11.20 42.54 9.40
CA ASN A 6 10.12 42.85 8.46
C ASN A 6 9.17 41.65 8.36
N TYR A 7 7.96 41.81 8.87
CA TYR A 7 6.86 40.89 8.60
C TYR A 7 6.19 41.26 7.28
N LEU A 8 6.25 40.38 6.31
CA LEU A 8 5.42 40.48 5.10
C LEU A 8 3.98 40.13 5.43
N LYS A 9 3.07 41.08 5.24
CA LYS A 9 1.63 40.89 5.30
C LYS A 9 1.17 40.19 4.02
N LEU A 10 0.61 38.97 4.14
CA LEU A 10 -0.14 38.35 3.06
C LEU A 10 -1.54 38.97 2.98
N ASN A 11 -1.84 39.56 1.85
CA ASN A 11 -3.16 40.09 1.56
C ASN A 11 -4.11 38.94 1.12
N SER A 12 -5.18 38.82 1.87
CA SER A 12 -6.36 38.05 1.52
C SER A 12 -7.05 38.69 0.32
N TRP A 13 -7.20 37.93 -0.79
CA TRP A 13 -8.13 38.28 -1.85
C TRP A 13 -9.17 37.19 -1.98
N ALA A 14 -10.38 37.59 -1.64
CA ALA A 14 -11.59 36.85 -1.88
C ALA A 14 -11.87 36.82 -3.39
N VAL A 15 -12.15 35.66 -3.96
CA VAL A 15 -12.76 35.55 -5.28
C VAL A 15 -14.12 34.89 -5.14
N ALA A 16 -15.09 35.65 -5.57
CA ALA A 16 -16.51 35.41 -5.49
C ALA A 16 -16.98 34.27 -6.43
N ALA A 17 -18.09 33.69 -6.04
CA ALA A 17 -18.90 32.69 -6.68
C ALA A 17 -19.28 33.00 -8.13
N LEU A 18 -19.35 31.97 -8.97
CA LEU A 18 -20.25 31.91 -10.12
C LEU A 18 -21.08 30.63 -10.04
N MET A 19 -22.36 30.84 -9.71
CA MET A 19 -23.41 29.82 -9.81
C MET A 19 -23.74 29.62 -11.31
N GLY A 20 -23.67 28.39 -11.77
CA GLY A 20 -24.26 27.94 -13.03
C GLY A 20 -25.25 26.83 -12.76
N MET A 21 -26.54 27.19 -12.63
CA MET A 21 -27.65 26.25 -12.63
C MET A 21 -27.84 25.69 -14.04
N CYS A 22 -27.76 24.36 -14.19
CA CYS A 22 -28.44 23.65 -15.27
C CYS A 22 -29.26 22.54 -14.66
N SER A 23 -30.56 22.78 -14.58
CA SER A 23 -31.60 21.80 -14.37
C SER A 23 -31.95 21.12 -15.69
N LEU A 24 -31.92 19.79 -15.76
CA LEU A 24 -32.73 19.01 -16.68
C LEU A 24 -33.04 17.64 -16.09
N ALA A 25 -34.27 17.53 -15.69
CA ALA A 25 -35.28 16.50 -15.91
C ALA A 25 -34.90 15.01 -15.77
N ALA A 26 -35.57 14.46 -14.81
CA ALA A 26 -36.07 13.12 -14.55
C ALA A 26 -36.11 12.12 -15.73
N CYS A 27 -35.63 10.91 -15.44
CA CYS A 27 -36.34 9.69 -15.77
C CYS A 27 -36.13 8.70 -14.61
N SER A 28 -37.24 8.35 -14.00
CA SER A 28 -37.40 7.26 -13.07
C SER A 28 -37.32 5.94 -13.81
N ASP A 29 -36.54 5.01 -13.27
CA ASP A 29 -36.88 3.59 -13.35
C ASP A 29 -36.44 2.93 -12.04
N ASP A 30 -37.47 2.48 -11.32
CA ASP A 30 -37.37 1.59 -10.19
C ASP A 30 -36.67 0.28 -10.59
N ASN A 31 -35.57 -0.01 -9.97
CA ASN A 31 -35.23 -1.40 -9.72
C ASN A 31 -34.45 -1.51 -8.38
N SER A 32 -35.21 -1.87 -7.36
CA SER A 32 -34.72 -2.29 -6.07
C SER A 32 -33.88 -3.55 -6.24
N SER A 33 -32.59 -3.44 -6.04
CA SER A 33 -31.72 -4.56 -5.73
C SER A 33 -30.88 -4.14 -4.53
N GLU A 34 -31.33 -4.51 -3.35
CA GLU A 34 -30.52 -4.57 -2.16
C GLU A 34 -29.44 -5.63 -2.39
N GLY A 35 -28.30 -5.19 -2.84
CA GLY A 35 -27.06 -5.95 -2.84
C GLY A 35 -26.13 -5.25 -1.89
N GLY A 36 -25.98 -5.78 -0.67
CA GLY A 36 -24.93 -5.39 0.27
C GLY A 36 -23.57 -5.69 -0.38
N GLY A 37 -23.05 -4.75 -1.15
CA GLY A 37 -21.69 -4.77 -1.63
C GLY A 37 -20.80 -4.22 -0.52
N ASN A 38 -20.03 -5.08 0.14
CA ASN A 38 -18.77 -4.66 0.75
C ASN A 38 -17.94 -4.07 -0.39
N GLY A 39 -17.97 -2.76 -0.53
CA GLY A 39 -17.19 -2.06 -1.52
C GLY A 39 -15.71 -2.13 -1.12
N ASP A 40 -14.96 -3.03 -1.73
CA ASP A 40 -13.51 -2.99 -1.69
C ASP A 40 -13.08 -1.61 -2.17
N SER A 41 -12.58 -0.77 -1.26
CA SER A 41 -12.06 0.54 -1.66
C SER A 41 -10.71 0.36 -2.34
N GLU A 42 -10.59 0.81 -3.58
CA GLU A 42 -9.32 0.85 -4.30
C GLU A 42 -8.62 2.20 -4.07
N GLU A 43 -7.33 2.13 -3.75
CA GLU A 43 -6.44 3.28 -3.67
C GLU A 43 -5.34 3.13 -4.73
N VAL A 44 -5.34 4.01 -5.72
CA VAL A 44 -4.37 4.00 -6.81
C VAL A 44 -3.29 5.05 -6.54
N ILE A 45 -2.04 4.60 -6.38
CA ILE A 45 -0.88 5.47 -6.22
C ILE A 45 -0.16 5.58 -7.56
N ALA A 46 -0.36 6.71 -8.22
CA ALA A 46 0.18 7.01 -9.54
C ALA A 46 1.23 8.14 -9.49
N ASN A 47 2.13 8.06 -8.53
CA ASN A 47 3.28 8.95 -8.37
C ASN A 47 4.36 8.24 -7.56
N ASN A 48 5.59 8.77 -7.61
CA ASN A 48 6.64 8.31 -6.72
C ASN A 48 6.27 8.68 -5.28
N GLY A 49 6.29 7.73 -4.39
CA GLY A 49 5.85 7.91 -3.01
C GLY A 49 6.64 7.10 -2.00
N THR A 50 6.28 7.26 -0.73
CA THR A 50 6.85 6.48 0.37
C THR A 50 5.81 5.49 0.88
N LEU A 51 6.18 4.22 0.91
CA LEU A 51 5.41 3.14 1.53
C LEU A 51 5.77 3.07 3.01
N LYS A 52 4.78 3.22 3.87
CA LYS A 52 4.93 3.19 5.33
C LYS A 52 3.62 2.86 6.00
N GLY A 53 3.66 2.12 7.12
CA GLY A 53 2.48 1.81 7.92
C GLY A 53 1.71 0.60 7.40
N SER A 54 0.38 0.67 7.31
CA SER A 54 -0.44 -0.49 6.95
C SER A 54 -1.55 -0.21 5.96
N VAL A 55 -1.87 -1.23 5.17
CA VAL A 55 -3.07 -1.34 4.34
C VAL A 55 -4.07 -2.19 5.10
N ASP A 56 -5.18 -1.59 5.51
CA ASP A 56 -6.21 -2.25 6.31
C ASP A 56 -7.62 -1.97 5.77
N GLY A 57 -8.64 -2.52 6.44
CA GLY A 57 -10.04 -2.26 6.10
C GLY A 57 -10.48 -2.88 4.77
N SER A 58 -9.91 -4.02 4.38
CA SER A 58 -10.23 -4.72 3.12
C SER A 58 -10.01 -3.85 1.88
N LYS A 59 -8.96 -3.05 1.90
CA LYS A 59 -8.57 -2.17 0.78
C LYS A 59 -7.71 -2.90 -0.23
N THR A 60 -7.81 -2.49 -1.48
CA THR A 60 -6.83 -2.78 -2.52
C THR A 60 -5.99 -1.53 -2.78
N VAL A 61 -4.68 -1.63 -2.52
CA VAL A 61 -3.71 -0.58 -2.91
C VAL A 61 -3.02 -0.99 -4.19
N ILE A 62 -3.01 -0.10 -5.18
CA ILE A 62 -2.41 -0.32 -6.49
C ILE A 62 -1.24 0.64 -6.68
N LEU A 63 -0.02 0.09 -6.69
CA LEU A 63 1.16 0.81 -7.10
C LEU A 63 1.22 0.82 -8.63
N THR A 64 1.01 1.99 -9.22
CA THR A 64 0.91 2.13 -10.68
C THR A 64 2.24 1.79 -11.35
N LYS A 65 2.15 1.13 -12.48
CA LYS A 65 3.30 0.69 -13.28
C LYS A 65 4.28 1.82 -13.61
N GLY A 66 5.58 1.51 -13.58
CA GLY A 66 6.66 2.40 -13.98
C GLY A 66 7.03 3.49 -12.97
N TYR A 67 6.42 3.50 -11.78
CA TYR A 67 6.78 4.43 -10.71
C TYR A 67 7.80 3.84 -9.74
N ASN A 68 8.50 4.73 -9.02
CA ASN A 68 9.46 4.36 -7.99
C ASN A 68 8.90 4.71 -6.62
N PHE A 69 9.06 3.80 -5.67
CA PHE A 69 8.61 3.95 -4.29
C PHE A 69 9.79 3.78 -3.33
N SER A 70 9.83 4.59 -2.29
CA SER A 70 10.70 4.36 -1.14
C SER A 70 9.95 3.55 -0.10
N LEU A 71 10.59 2.58 0.53
CA LEU A 71 10.09 1.90 1.72
C LEU A 71 10.77 2.52 2.94
N ASP A 72 9.99 2.92 3.94
CA ASP A 72 10.47 3.64 5.13
C ASP A 72 9.82 3.01 6.38
N GLY A 73 10.52 2.06 6.98
CA GLY A 73 10.01 1.22 8.05
C GLY A 73 9.13 0.07 7.54
N GLU A 74 8.14 -0.29 8.32
CA GLU A 74 7.22 -1.38 8.00
C GLU A 74 6.14 -0.95 6.99
N TYR A 75 5.80 -1.85 6.07
CA TYR A 75 4.62 -1.74 5.22
C TYR A 75 3.81 -3.02 5.28
N ILE A 76 2.71 -3.01 6.04
CA ILE A 76 1.97 -4.20 6.41
C ILE A 76 0.66 -4.27 5.62
N VAL A 77 0.47 -5.34 4.87
CA VAL A 77 -0.80 -5.65 4.19
C VAL A 77 -1.62 -6.53 5.12
N LYS A 78 -2.66 -5.95 5.73
CA LYS A 78 -3.51 -6.59 6.72
C LYS A 78 -4.48 -7.57 6.09
N SER A 79 -4.91 -8.56 6.88
CA SER A 79 -5.92 -9.55 6.47
C SER A 79 -7.12 -8.90 5.77
N GLY A 80 -7.54 -9.48 4.65
CA GLY A 80 -8.62 -8.95 3.79
C GLY A 80 -8.18 -7.91 2.78
N SER A 81 -6.98 -7.34 2.90
CA SER A 81 -6.45 -6.31 1.98
C SER A 81 -5.57 -6.91 0.89
N THR A 82 -5.39 -6.17 -0.19
CA THR A 82 -4.57 -6.57 -1.34
C THR A 82 -3.58 -5.46 -1.71
N LEU A 83 -2.32 -5.83 -1.94
CA LEU A 83 -1.31 -4.98 -2.54
C LEU A 83 -1.07 -5.43 -3.99
N LYS A 84 -1.39 -4.58 -4.95
CA LYS A 84 -1.10 -4.80 -6.37
C LYS A 84 0.08 -3.95 -6.80
N ILE A 85 1.09 -4.58 -7.40
CA ILE A 85 2.31 -3.91 -7.85
C ILE A 85 2.40 -4.05 -9.36
N GLY A 86 2.34 -2.92 -10.05
CA GLY A 86 2.38 -2.87 -11.51
C GLY A 86 3.76 -3.20 -12.07
N GLU A 87 3.80 -3.61 -13.33
CA GLU A 87 5.03 -3.89 -14.06
C GLU A 87 5.99 -2.68 -14.08
N GLY A 88 7.30 -2.90 -13.96
CA GLY A 88 8.32 -1.86 -13.97
C GLY A 88 8.36 -0.99 -12.71
N VAL A 89 7.59 -1.32 -11.67
CA VAL A 89 7.70 -0.65 -10.36
C VAL A 89 9.03 -1.00 -9.71
N THR A 90 9.68 0.00 -9.14
CA THR A 90 10.83 -0.17 -8.25
C THR A 90 10.45 0.23 -6.83
N ILE A 91 10.72 -0.63 -5.86
CA ILE A 91 10.61 -0.34 -4.42
C ILE A 91 12.00 -0.40 -3.83
N SER A 92 12.47 0.71 -3.24
CA SER A 92 13.79 0.83 -2.62
C SER A 92 13.64 1.13 -1.13
N ALA A 93 14.11 0.21 -0.29
CA ALA A 93 14.15 0.38 1.15
C ALA A 93 15.24 1.38 1.53
N LYS A 94 15.00 2.21 2.53
CA LYS A 94 15.99 3.12 3.08
C LYS A 94 16.99 2.36 3.95
N SER A 95 18.25 2.71 3.85
CA SER A 95 19.33 2.01 4.58
C SER A 95 20.02 2.87 5.63
N ASP A 96 19.58 4.10 5.80
CA ASP A 96 20.24 5.12 6.62
C ASP A 96 19.55 5.40 7.97
N ASP A 97 18.48 4.68 8.27
CA ASP A 97 17.76 4.81 9.52
C ASP A 97 18.02 3.62 10.49
N ALA A 98 17.54 3.77 11.71
CA ALA A 98 17.67 2.75 12.75
C ALA A 98 16.57 1.68 12.69
N THR A 99 15.69 1.76 11.70
CA THR A 99 14.56 0.85 11.52
C THR A 99 14.85 -0.18 10.43
N ILE A 100 14.25 -1.36 10.56
CA ILE A 100 14.33 -2.37 9.52
C ILE A 100 13.14 -2.16 8.59
N ASP A 101 13.42 -1.86 7.33
CA ASP A 101 12.40 -1.72 6.30
C ASP A 101 11.97 -3.09 5.77
N TYR A 102 10.70 -3.38 5.77
CA TYR A 102 10.16 -4.64 5.25
C TYR A 102 8.72 -4.50 4.75
N ILE A 103 8.32 -5.43 3.89
CA ILE A 103 6.93 -5.61 3.50
C ILE A 103 6.42 -6.89 4.16
N LEU A 104 5.32 -6.80 4.88
CA LEU A 104 4.68 -7.94 5.53
C LEU A 104 3.27 -8.14 4.95
N VAL A 105 2.99 -9.32 4.44
CA VAL A 105 1.66 -9.73 4.00
C VAL A 105 1.11 -10.71 5.01
N GLU A 106 0.12 -10.29 5.79
CA GLU A 106 -0.49 -11.10 6.84
C GLU A 106 -1.33 -12.24 6.27
N GLN A 107 -1.64 -13.23 7.10
CA GLN A 107 -2.59 -14.29 6.75
C GLN A 107 -3.94 -13.72 6.33
N GLY A 108 -4.45 -14.13 5.17
CA GLY A 108 -5.70 -13.62 4.60
C GLY A 108 -5.56 -12.29 3.84
N ALA A 109 -4.35 -11.73 3.77
CA ALA A 109 -4.01 -10.67 2.84
C ALA A 109 -3.51 -11.24 1.51
N LYS A 110 -3.36 -10.38 0.50
CA LYS A 110 -2.84 -10.76 -0.83
C LYS A 110 -1.78 -9.79 -1.32
N ILE A 111 -0.84 -10.31 -2.10
CA ILE A 111 0.07 -9.53 -2.93
C ILE A 111 0.00 -10.04 -4.37
N GLU A 112 -0.16 -9.11 -5.31
CA GLU A 112 -0.15 -9.36 -6.74
C GLU A 112 0.99 -8.55 -7.35
N ALA A 113 2.07 -9.20 -7.75
CA ALA A 113 3.28 -8.56 -8.26
C ALA A 113 3.73 -9.28 -9.53
N VAL A 114 3.14 -8.88 -10.66
CA VAL A 114 3.42 -9.50 -11.96
C VAL A 114 4.19 -8.53 -12.84
N GLY A 115 5.49 -8.78 -12.98
CA GLY A 115 6.35 -8.05 -13.91
C GLY A 115 6.49 -8.78 -15.25
N THR A 116 7.13 -8.12 -16.22
CA THR A 116 7.48 -8.70 -17.50
C THR A 116 8.99 -8.67 -17.70
N ALA A 117 9.51 -9.39 -18.69
CA ALA A 117 10.94 -9.36 -19.00
C ALA A 117 11.44 -7.96 -19.43
N SER A 118 10.55 -7.16 -20.03
CA SER A 118 10.86 -5.78 -20.46
C SER A 118 10.57 -4.74 -19.36
N ALA A 119 9.77 -5.08 -18.36
CA ALA A 119 9.42 -4.22 -17.26
C ALA A 119 9.32 -5.03 -15.95
N PRO A 120 10.46 -5.52 -15.44
CA PRO A 120 10.49 -6.29 -14.18
C PRO A 120 10.11 -5.40 -13.00
N ILE A 121 9.47 -5.99 -11.99
CA ILE A 121 9.35 -5.37 -10.69
C ILE A 121 10.68 -5.54 -9.95
N VAL A 122 11.21 -4.46 -9.41
CA VAL A 122 12.46 -4.47 -8.65
C VAL A 122 12.20 -4.09 -7.21
N MET A 123 12.64 -4.93 -6.28
CA MET A 123 12.60 -4.65 -4.85
C MET A 123 14.03 -4.77 -4.31
N THR A 124 14.52 -3.70 -3.70
CA THR A 124 15.93 -3.55 -3.33
C THR A 124 16.07 -2.62 -2.13
N ALA A 125 17.30 -2.34 -1.73
CA ALA A 125 17.63 -1.25 -0.81
C ALA A 125 18.52 -0.22 -1.50
N ASP A 126 18.61 0.97 -0.93
CA ASP A 126 19.40 2.08 -1.47
C ASP A 126 20.89 1.71 -1.60
N THR A 127 21.45 1.07 -0.58
CA THR A 127 22.85 0.64 -0.58
C THR A 127 23.14 -0.61 -1.39
N LYS A 128 22.13 -1.40 -1.72
CA LYS A 128 22.25 -2.68 -2.45
C LYS A 128 23.21 -3.69 -1.81
N GLU A 129 23.42 -3.58 -0.51
CA GLU A 129 24.23 -4.51 0.26
C GLU A 129 23.37 -5.65 0.82
N PRO A 130 23.91 -6.87 0.95
CA PRO A 130 23.22 -7.95 1.63
C PRO A 130 22.80 -7.58 3.05
N GLY A 131 21.54 -7.81 3.40
CA GLY A 131 20.99 -7.46 4.72
C GLY A 131 20.61 -6.00 4.90
N ALA A 132 20.67 -5.18 3.84
CA ALA A 132 20.33 -3.75 3.93
C ALA A 132 18.83 -3.47 4.17
N TRP A 133 17.96 -4.48 4.04
CA TRP A 133 16.54 -4.39 4.37
C TRP A 133 15.97 -5.75 4.78
N GLY A 134 14.80 -5.76 5.41
CA GLY A 134 14.16 -6.96 5.94
C GLY A 134 13.49 -7.85 4.88
N GLY A 135 13.32 -7.38 3.66
CA GLY A 135 12.73 -8.18 2.59
C GLY A 135 11.20 -8.20 2.59
N ILE A 136 10.64 -9.26 2.01
CA ILE A 136 9.21 -9.49 1.95
C ILE A 136 8.86 -10.74 2.75
N HIS A 137 7.92 -10.62 3.67
CA HIS A 137 7.39 -11.70 4.48
C HIS A 137 5.95 -11.99 4.05
N ILE A 138 5.67 -13.22 3.61
CA ILE A 138 4.33 -13.64 3.19
C ILE A 138 3.86 -14.74 4.14
N CYS A 139 2.83 -14.45 4.93
CA CYS A 139 2.32 -15.31 5.97
C CYS A 139 1.12 -16.12 5.49
N GLY A 140 1.37 -17.34 4.99
CA GLY A 140 0.31 -18.28 4.59
C GLY A 140 -0.18 -19.17 5.74
N LYS A 141 -1.19 -20.02 5.47
CA LYS A 141 -1.77 -20.98 6.41
C LYS A 141 -1.38 -22.44 6.13
N ALA A 142 -0.50 -22.67 5.17
CA ALA A 142 0.00 -24.00 4.88
C ALA A 142 0.71 -24.63 6.10
N PRO A 143 0.69 -25.96 6.26
CA PRO A 143 1.38 -26.63 7.35
C PRO A 143 2.88 -26.34 7.33
N ILE A 144 3.44 -26.16 8.52
CA ILE A 144 4.87 -25.91 8.71
C ILE A 144 5.51 -27.00 9.60
N ASN A 145 6.83 -27.11 9.57
CA ASN A 145 7.58 -28.17 10.25
C ASN A 145 7.64 -28.04 11.79
N ILE A 146 7.27 -26.88 12.35
CA ILE A 146 7.31 -26.63 13.80
C ILE A 146 5.94 -26.69 14.46
N GLY A 147 4.92 -27.19 13.78
CA GLY A 147 3.54 -27.29 14.28
C GLY A 147 2.53 -26.59 13.39
N SER A 148 1.41 -26.18 13.96
CA SER A 148 0.32 -25.55 13.19
C SER A 148 0.52 -24.07 12.94
N THR A 149 1.28 -23.37 13.77
CA THR A 149 1.53 -21.92 13.63
C THR A 149 2.93 -21.56 14.10
N GLY A 150 3.52 -20.58 13.45
CA GLY A 150 4.75 -19.88 13.84
C GLY A 150 4.53 -18.39 13.90
N LYS A 151 5.56 -17.65 14.28
CA LYS A 151 5.58 -16.18 14.26
C LYS A 151 6.74 -15.70 13.42
N SER A 152 6.49 -14.69 12.61
CA SER A 152 7.53 -14.00 11.88
C SER A 152 8.48 -13.27 12.83
N GLU A 153 9.77 -13.27 12.55
CA GLU A 153 10.76 -12.51 13.31
C GLU A 153 10.58 -10.99 13.14
N VAL A 154 9.96 -10.57 12.06
CA VAL A 154 9.56 -9.17 11.83
C VAL A 154 8.05 -9.04 11.92
N GLY A 155 7.58 -7.99 12.61
CA GLY A 155 6.16 -7.69 12.76
C GLY A 155 5.36 -8.70 13.60
N ASP A 156 5.99 -9.72 14.20
CA ASP A 156 5.36 -10.74 15.07
C ASP A 156 4.08 -11.39 14.46
N ALA A 157 3.95 -11.40 13.13
CA ALA A 157 2.79 -11.92 12.42
C ALA A 157 2.75 -13.44 12.44
N ALA A 158 1.56 -14.00 12.64
CA ALA A 158 1.36 -15.44 12.59
C ALA A 158 1.48 -15.97 11.16
N TYR A 159 2.14 -17.12 11.00
CA TYR A 159 2.18 -17.89 9.75
C TYR A 159 2.01 -19.38 10.04
N GLY A 160 1.69 -20.15 9.00
CA GLY A 160 1.42 -21.56 9.13
C GLY A 160 -0.01 -21.86 9.58
N GLY A 161 -0.43 -23.10 9.42
CA GLY A 161 -1.77 -23.57 9.74
C GLY A 161 -1.96 -25.02 9.35
N SER A 162 -3.21 -25.45 9.25
CA SER A 162 -3.59 -26.82 8.87
C SER A 162 -4.13 -26.94 7.45
N ASP A 163 -4.24 -25.85 6.72
CA ASP A 163 -4.78 -25.83 5.36
C ASP A 163 -3.66 -25.86 4.31
N PRO A 164 -3.41 -27.03 3.65
CA PRO A 164 -2.37 -27.14 2.64
C PRO A 164 -2.73 -26.44 1.31
N ALA A 165 -3.99 -26.06 1.13
CA ALA A 165 -4.46 -25.39 -0.09
C ALA A 165 -4.52 -23.87 0.06
N ASP A 166 -4.20 -23.34 1.23
CA ASP A 166 -4.23 -21.89 1.46
C ASP A 166 -3.08 -21.20 0.72
N ASN A 167 -3.45 -20.32 -0.19
CA ASN A 167 -2.55 -19.47 -0.95
C ASN A 167 -2.67 -18.00 -0.55
N SER A 168 -3.08 -17.70 0.67
CA SER A 168 -3.11 -16.32 1.18
C SER A 168 -1.72 -15.69 1.09
N GLY A 169 -1.66 -14.48 0.59
CA GLY A 169 -0.41 -13.78 0.34
C GLY A 169 0.15 -13.91 -1.07
N ILE A 170 -0.46 -14.71 -1.95
CA ILE A 170 -0.03 -14.89 -3.34
C ILE A 170 -1.04 -14.23 -4.29
#